data_9f1c2b4996687eae3b81a5cacc59aff7
#
_entry.id   9f1c2b4996687eae3b81a5cacc59aff7
#
_cell.length_a   1.000
_cell.length_b   1.000
_cell.length_c   1.000
_cell.angle_alpha   90.00
_cell.angle_beta   90.00
_cell.angle_gamma   90.00
#
_symmetry.space_group_name_H-M   'P 1'
#
loop_
_entity.id
_entity.type
_entity.pdbx_description
1 polymer ?
#
loop_
_entity_poly.entity_id
_entity_poly.type
_entity_poly.pdbx_seq_one_letter_code
_entity_poly.pdbx_strand_id
1 'polypeptide(L)'
;MKSKIVLAAAFTLLFAQPTLANAAPSCVRGTLASYIALGAGGCMFDNALYDNFTYAPTSTVGISPANIIVTPILLPTPTLFPGLNFTAPWSVAAGQSEQSVIGYRVVPYPPAGSPQPTSALLTLDLGQSKVLNIIGSVTVQERTTMTSATGTLEVYDTCEEVCRIKQSDSVSITPIQTLQTTITVSLSGGNGGASLSSFASDYAIGPQPE
;
A
#
# COMPACT_ATOMS: atom_id res chain seq x y z
N MET A 1 22.96 -75.64 13.52
CA MET A 1 21.78 -74.80 13.76
C MET A 1 22.14 -73.35 13.45
N LYS A 2 21.63 -72.75 12.34
CA LYS A 2 21.89 -71.36 11.94
C LYS A 2 20.63 -70.54 12.20
N SER A 3 20.67 -69.70 13.20
CA SER A 3 19.57 -68.79 13.55
C SER A 3 19.56 -67.59 12.59
N LYS A 4 18.44 -67.38 11.88
CA LYS A 4 18.24 -66.21 11.03
C LYS A 4 17.50 -65.15 11.82
N ILE A 5 18.16 -64.00 12.08
CA ILE A 5 17.55 -62.84 12.67
C ILE A 5 16.87 -62.04 11.54
N VAL A 6 15.56 -61.92 11.61
CA VAL A 6 14.76 -61.08 10.72
C VAL A 6 14.64 -59.71 11.37
N LEU A 7 15.27 -58.70 10.76
CA LEU A 7 15.16 -57.31 11.17
C LEU A 7 13.93 -56.69 10.52
N ALA A 8 12.87 -56.44 11.29
CA ALA A 8 11.68 -55.72 10.82
C ALA A 8 11.93 -54.23 10.89
N ALA A 9 12.05 -53.58 9.74
CA ALA A 9 12.14 -52.12 9.66
C ALA A 9 10.71 -51.54 9.75
N ALA A 10 10.43 -50.84 10.87
CA ALA A 10 9.21 -50.08 11.06
C ALA A 10 9.31 -48.74 10.27
N PHE A 11 8.54 -48.62 9.19
CA PHE A 11 8.43 -47.40 8.40
C PHE A 11 7.39 -46.50 9.07
N THR A 12 7.81 -45.50 9.82
CA THR A 12 6.92 -44.46 10.38
C THR A 12 6.58 -43.46 9.27
N LEU A 13 5.37 -43.61 8.71
CA LEU A 13 4.77 -42.62 7.82
C LEU A 13 4.43 -41.36 8.64
N LEU A 14 5.27 -40.30 8.55
CA LEU A 14 4.89 -38.97 8.98
C LEU A 14 3.81 -38.46 8.01
N PHE A 15 2.56 -38.49 8.45
CA PHE A 15 1.47 -37.75 7.79
C PHE A 15 1.73 -36.26 8.08
N ALA A 16 2.26 -35.54 7.10
CA ALA A 16 2.21 -34.08 7.09
C ALA A 16 0.72 -33.69 7.07
N GLN A 17 0.21 -33.22 8.21
CA GLN A 17 -1.15 -32.68 8.27
C GLN A 17 -1.17 -31.42 7.38
N PRO A 18 -2.11 -31.30 6.44
CA PRO A 18 -2.29 -30.05 5.73
C PRO A 18 -2.65 -28.98 6.76
N THR A 19 -1.77 -28.03 6.99
CA THR A 19 -2.10 -26.81 7.73
C THR A 19 -3.26 -26.17 6.99
N LEU A 20 -4.43 -26.10 7.62
CA LEU A 20 -5.55 -25.30 7.12
C LEU A 20 -4.99 -23.89 6.90
N ALA A 21 -4.87 -23.52 5.63
CA ALA A 21 -4.52 -22.14 5.29
C ALA A 21 -5.63 -21.27 5.88
N ASN A 22 -5.35 -20.59 6.99
CA ASN A 22 -6.28 -19.63 7.55
C ASN A 22 -6.53 -18.58 6.47
N ALA A 23 -7.79 -18.37 6.12
CA ALA A 23 -8.15 -17.27 5.24
C ALA A 23 -7.62 -15.98 5.83
N ALA A 24 -7.03 -15.12 5.00
CA ALA A 24 -6.53 -13.84 5.46
C ALA A 24 -7.66 -13.03 6.16
N PRO A 25 -7.38 -12.37 7.28
CA PRO A 25 -8.39 -11.58 7.99
C PRO A 25 -8.88 -10.43 7.10
N SER A 26 -10.06 -9.88 7.39
CA SER A 26 -10.50 -8.64 6.74
C SER A 26 -9.61 -7.48 7.15
N CYS A 27 -9.26 -6.60 6.19
CA CYS A 27 -8.59 -5.35 6.52
C CYS A 27 -9.53 -4.45 7.31
N VAL A 28 -9.07 -3.93 8.42
CA VAL A 28 -9.82 -3.02 9.28
C VAL A 28 -8.96 -1.79 9.59
N ARG A 29 -9.58 -0.68 9.96
CA ARG A 29 -8.84 0.49 10.40
C ARG A 29 -7.84 0.12 11.51
N GLY A 30 -6.57 0.44 11.31
CA GLY A 30 -5.48 0.10 12.23
C GLY A 30 -4.26 0.98 12.01
N THR A 31 -3.18 0.73 12.75
CA THR A 31 -1.91 1.42 12.54
C THR A 31 -1.12 0.75 11.42
N LEU A 32 -0.25 1.48 10.73
CA LEU A 32 0.66 0.89 9.75
C LEU A 32 1.56 -0.18 10.40
N ALA A 33 1.94 0.00 11.66
CA ALA A 33 2.67 -1.02 12.42
C ALA A 33 1.86 -2.33 12.53
N SER A 34 0.54 -2.27 12.74
CA SER A 34 -0.31 -3.46 12.77
C SER A 34 -0.43 -4.13 11.41
N TYR A 35 -0.46 -3.36 10.32
CA TYR A 35 -0.46 -3.89 8.95
C TYR A 35 0.89 -4.54 8.60
N ILE A 36 2.01 -3.96 9.01
CA ILE A 36 3.34 -4.56 8.86
C ILE A 36 3.42 -5.92 9.58
N ALA A 37 2.82 -6.02 10.78
CA ALA A 37 2.79 -7.26 11.56
C ALA A 37 2.00 -8.41 10.90
N LEU A 38 1.11 -8.13 9.93
CA LEU A 38 0.41 -9.16 9.14
C LEU A 38 1.36 -9.93 8.21
N GLY A 39 2.49 -9.32 7.85
CA GLY A 39 3.50 -9.93 6.96
C GLY A 39 2.93 -10.37 5.62
N ALA A 40 3.36 -11.53 5.14
CA ALA A 40 2.90 -12.12 3.88
C ALA A 40 1.46 -12.70 3.95
N GLY A 41 0.89 -12.87 5.15
CA GLY A 41 -0.50 -13.29 5.33
C GLY A 41 -1.50 -12.19 4.96
N GLY A 42 -1.13 -10.95 5.18
CA GLY A 42 -1.90 -9.76 4.80
C GLY A 42 -3.32 -9.70 5.37
N CYS A 43 -4.16 -8.93 4.70
CA CYS A 43 -5.60 -8.87 4.96
C CYS A 43 -6.38 -8.71 3.66
N MET A 44 -7.63 -9.17 3.65
CA MET A 44 -8.55 -9.07 2.51
C MET A 44 -9.42 -7.81 2.64
N PHE A 45 -9.51 -7.05 1.56
CA PHE A 45 -10.47 -5.96 1.45
C PHE A 45 -11.09 -5.95 0.06
N ASP A 46 -12.41 -5.99 0.02
CA ASP A 46 -13.16 -6.27 -1.20
C ASP A 46 -12.60 -7.55 -1.88
N ASN A 47 -12.27 -7.55 -3.11
CA ASN A 47 -11.71 -8.70 -3.82
C ASN A 47 -10.18 -8.58 -4.02
N ALA A 48 -9.47 -8.06 -3.03
CA ALA A 48 -8.03 -7.92 -3.08
C ALA A 48 -7.36 -8.29 -1.74
N LEU A 49 -6.21 -8.96 -1.83
CA LEU A 49 -5.32 -9.19 -0.71
C LEU A 49 -4.29 -8.06 -0.68
N TYR A 50 -4.18 -7.42 0.48
CA TYR A 50 -3.16 -6.41 0.79
C TYR A 50 -2.16 -7.02 1.76
N ASP A 51 -0.89 -7.13 1.36
CA ASP A 51 0.15 -7.76 2.17
C ASP A 51 1.53 -7.10 2.02
N ASN A 52 2.52 -7.67 2.73
CA ASN A 52 3.91 -7.26 2.68
C ASN A 52 4.12 -5.75 2.92
N PHE A 53 3.38 -5.20 3.87
CA PHE A 53 3.54 -3.80 4.25
C PHE A 53 4.94 -3.55 4.80
N THR A 54 5.54 -2.45 4.35
CA THR A 54 6.86 -1.98 4.80
C THR A 54 6.81 -0.48 5.08
N TYR A 55 7.73 -0.02 5.92
CA TYR A 55 7.90 1.39 6.22
C TYR A 55 9.37 1.72 6.43
N ALA A 56 9.84 2.78 5.79
CA ALA A 56 11.19 3.29 5.95
C ALA A 56 11.15 4.83 6.02
N PRO A 57 11.33 5.43 7.20
CA PRO A 57 11.61 6.86 7.30
C PRO A 57 13.04 7.11 6.86
N THR A 58 13.27 8.13 6.05
CA THR A 58 14.62 8.51 5.58
C THR A 58 15.20 9.71 6.33
N SER A 59 14.43 10.31 7.22
CA SER A 59 14.84 11.45 8.04
C SER A 59 14.83 11.11 9.54
N THR A 60 15.61 11.86 10.32
CA THR A 60 15.64 11.75 11.79
C THR A 60 14.34 12.24 12.45
N VAL A 61 13.48 12.90 11.70
CA VAL A 61 12.19 13.48 12.16
C VAL A 61 11.01 12.60 11.75
N GLY A 62 11.28 11.41 11.21
CA GLY A 62 10.26 10.51 10.64
C GLY A 62 9.20 10.08 11.65
N ILE A 63 7.96 9.99 11.18
CA ILE A 63 6.82 9.52 11.98
C ILE A 63 6.96 8.02 12.24
N SER A 64 6.64 7.58 13.45
CA SER A 64 6.56 6.16 13.76
C SER A 64 5.40 5.50 12.98
N PRO A 65 5.55 4.28 12.44
CA PRO A 65 4.44 3.55 11.81
C PRO A 65 3.28 3.27 12.76
N ALA A 66 3.48 3.35 14.07
CA ALA A 66 2.41 3.28 15.06
C ALA A 66 1.49 4.53 15.06
N ASN A 67 1.96 5.65 14.51
CA ASN A 67 1.21 6.90 14.41
C ASN A 67 0.60 7.13 13.02
N ILE A 68 0.83 6.24 12.06
CA ILE A 68 0.21 6.26 10.74
C ILE A 68 -1.01 5.34 10.78
N ILE A 69 -2.19 5.89 10.63
CA ILE A 69 -3.46 5.13 10.59
C ILE A 69 -3.76 4.77 9.15
N VAL A 70 -3.97 3.49 8.92
CA VAL A 70 -4.43 2.94 7.64
C VAL A 70 -5.92 2.64 7.77
N THR A 71 -6.72 3.17 6.85
CA THR A 71 -8.16 2.94 6.79
C THR A 71 -8.53 2.40 5.41
N PRO A 72 -9.05 1.16 5.31
CA PRO A 72 -9.63 0.67 4.07
C PRO A 72 -10.79 1.58 3.64
N ILE A 73 -10.83 1.96 2.38
CA ILE A 73 -11.87 2.82 1.81
C ILE A 73 -12.48 2.20 0.56
N LEU A 74 -13.78 2.39 0.38
CA LEU A 74 -14.49 2.10 -0.85
C LEU A 74 -14.94 3.44 -1.43
N LEU A 75 -14.45 3.81 -2.59
CA LEU A 75 -14.93 4.99 -3.28
C LEU A 75 -16.29 4.69 -3.94
N PRO A 76 -17.31 5.55 -3.72
CA PRO A 76 -18.63 5.39 -4.31
C PRO A 76 -18.62 5.84 -5.78
N THR A 77 -18.15 5.00 -6.66
CA THR A 77 -18.26 5.18 -8.12
C THR A 77 -19.03 3.98 -8.69
N PRO A 78 -19.51 4.00 -9.97
CA PRO A 78 -20.29 2.89 -10.53
C PRO A 78 -19.54 1.55 -10.49
N THR A 79 -18.25 1.55 -10.27
CA THR A 79 -17.42 0.41 -9.88
C THR A 79 -16.76 0.75 -8.55
N LEU A 80 -17.03 -0.04 -7.51
CA LEU A 80 -16.42 0.14 -6.18
C LEU A 80 -14.90 -0.06 -6.30
N PHE A 81 -14.13 0.95 -5.86
CA PHE A 81 -12.67 0.90 -5.89
C PHE A 81 -12.16 0.68 -4.48
N PRO A 82 -11.57 -0.50 -4.20
CA PRO A 82 -10.88 -0.70 -2.94
C PRO A 82 -9.61 0.13 -2.91
N GLY A 83 -9.36 0.79 -1.80
CA GLY A 83 -8.17 1.59 -1.58
C GLY A 83 -7.80 1.69 -0.11
N LEU A 84 -6.69 2.34 0.15
CA LEU A 84 -6.18 2.61 1.48
C LEU A 84 -5.99 4.12 1.67
N ASN A 85 -6.60 4.65 2.71
CA ASN A 85 -6.34 6.00 3.18
C ASN A 85 -5.33 5.97 4.33
N PHE A 86 -4.27 6.75 4.20
CA PHE A 86 -3.21 6.91 5.19
C PHE A 86 -3.37 8.26 5.88
N THR A 87 -3.48 8.24 7.19
CA THR A 87 -3.66 9.45 8.01
C THR A 87 -2.55 9.51 9.06
N ALA A 88 -1.82 10.62 9.12
CA ALA A 88 -0.83 10.89 10.16
C ALA A 88 -0.55 12.39 10.26
N PRO A 89 0.01 12.87 11.38
CA PRO A 89 0.38 14.27 11.56
C PRO A 89 1.77 14.55 10.96
N TRP A 90 1.97 14.29 9.64
CA TRP A 90 3.22 14.67 8.98
C TRP A 90 3.41 16.18 9.07
N SER A 91 4.52 16.61 9.60
CA SER A 91 4.81 18.04 9.70
C SER A 91 6.30 18.31 9.87
N VAL A 92 6.75 19.35 9.21
CA VAL A 92 8.12 19.88 9.33
C VAL A 92 8.09 21.37 9.60
N ALA A 93 9.01 21.83 10.46
CA ALA A 93 9.22 23.26 10.71
C ALA A 93 10.04 23.89 9.57
N ALA A 94 10.19 25.21 9.62
CA ALA A 94 11.05 25.95 8.69
C ALA A 94 12.48 25.37 8.65
N GLY A 95 13.01 25.19 7.45
CA GLY A 95 14.35 24.63 7.21
C GLY A 95 14.47 23.12 7.43
N GLN A 96 13.40 22.44 7.81
CA GLN A 96 13.38 20.98 7.98
C GLN A 96 12.78 20.27 6.76
N SER A 97 13.15 19.01 6.61
CA SER A 97 12.54 18.10 5.63
C SER A 97 12.28 16.74 6.25
N GLU A 98 11.25 16.08 5.77
CA GLU A 98 10.89 14.72 6.14
C GLU A 98 10.59 13.92 4.87
N GLN A 99 10.96 12.63 4.88
CA GLN A 99 10.53 11.70 3.88
C GLN A 99 10.16 10.37 4.54
N SER A 100 9.02 9.83 4.16
CA SER A 100 8.51 8.53 4.57
C SER A 100 8.23 7.67 3.35
N VAL A 101 8.70 6.43 3.35
CA VAL A 101 8.44 5.47 2.27
C VAL A 101 7.58 4.33 2.80
N ILE A 102 6.39 4.14 2.23
CA ILE A 102 5.45 3.07 2.54
C ILE A 102 5.41 2.12 1.35
N GLY A 103 5.61 0.83 1.59
CA GLY A 103 5.47 -0.20 0.57
C GLY A 103 4.39 -1.20 0.93
N TYR A 104 3.70 -1.76 -0.06
CA TYR A 104 2.79 -2.89 0.10
C TYR A 104 2.51 -3.56 -1.25
N ARG A 105 1.92 -4.75 -1.18
CA ARG A 105 1.51 -5.51 -2.35
C ARG A 105 -0.01 -5.65 -2.38
N VAL A 106 -0.60 -5.56 -3.58
CA VAL A 106 -2.02 -5.83 -3.83
C VAL A 106 -2.13 -7.00 -4.79
N VAL A 107 -2.85 -8.03 -4.40
CA VAL A 107 -3.15 -9.19 -5.24
C VAL A 107 -4.66 -9.24 -5.46
N PRO A 108 -5.14 -9.03 -6.70
CA PRO A 108 -6.56 -9.19 -7.02
C PRO A 108 -7.03 -10.63 -6.83
N TYR A 109 -8.18 -10.80 -6.18
CA TYR A 109 -8.87 -12.08 -6.00
C TYR A 109 -10.29 -11.99 -6.56
N PRO A 110 -10.47 -12.12 -7.87
CA PRO A 110 -11.81 -12.09 -8.44
C PRO A 110 -12.66 -13.24 -7.89
N PRO A 111 -13.97 -13.04 -7.73
CA PRO A 111 -14.89 -14.12 -7.34
C PRO A 111 -14.74 -15.35 -8.23
N ALA A 112 -14.97 -16.53 -7.67
CA ALA A 112 -14.89 -17.78 -8.43
C ALA A 112 -15.81 -17.74 -9.67
N GLY A 113 -15.25 -18.04 -10.83
CA GLY A 113 -15.97 -18.00 -12.12
C GLY A 113 -15.99 -16.63 -12.81
N SER A 114 -15.47 -15.58 -12.17
CA SER A 114 -15.27 -14.28 -12.83
C SER A 114 -13.99 -14.28 -13.65
N PRO A 115 -13.96 -13.57 -14.79
CA PRO A 115 -12.73 -13.39 -15.54
C PRO A 115 -11.67 -12.67 -14.69
N GLN A 116 -10.39 -12.99 -14.93
CA GLN A 116 -9.31 -12.25 -14.32
C GLN A 116 -9.36 -10.78 -14.77
N PRO A 117 -9.13 -9.82 -13.86
CA PRO A 117 -9.10 -8.42 -14.24
C PRO A 117 -7.95 -8.18 -15.22
N THR A 118 -8.23 -7.42 -16.27
CA THR A 118 -7.27 -7.12 -17.33
C THR A 118 -6.64 -5.75 -17.20
N SER A 119 -7.27 -4.85 -16.43
CA SER A 119 -6.78 -3.47 -16.22
C SER A 119 -7.04 -3.00 -14.80
N ALA A 120 -6.25 -2.02 -14.33
CA ALA A 120 -6.56 -1.20 -13.18
C ALA A 120 -6.39 0.27 -13.52
N LEU A 121 -7.27 1.10 -12.97
CA LEU A 121 -7.05 2.53 -12.83
C LEU A 121 -6.46 2.74 -11.43
N LEU A 122 -5.25 3.23 -11.38
CA LEU A 122 -4.64 3.69 -10.13
C LEU A 122 -5.04 5.15 -9.92
N THR A 123 -5.37 5.51 -8.70
CA THR A 123 -5.65 6.89 -8.32
C THR A 123 -4.94 7.23 -7.03
N LEU A 124 -4.29 8.38 -7.02
CA LEU A 124 -3.66 8.94 -5.83
C LEU A 124 -4.30 10.29 -5.52
N ASP A 125 -4.84 10.43 -4.32
CA ASP A 125 -5.52 11.63 -3.85
C ASP A 125 -4.79 12.23 -2.65
N LEU A 126 -4.49 13.54 -2.74
CA LEU A 126 -3.94 14.32 -1.64
C LEU A 126 -5.08 14.77 -0.72
N GLY A 127 -4.97 14.43 0.55
CA GLY A 127 -5.86 14.92 1.59
C GLY A 127 -5.54 16.36 1.99
N GLN A 128 -5.81 16.71 3.24
CA GLN A 128 -5.49 18.06 3.71
C GLN A 128 -3.99 18.27 3.81
N SER A 129 -3.46 19.13 2.99
CA SER A 129 -2.08 19.64 3.01
C SER A 129 -2.05 21.11 3.36
N LYS A 130 -0.94 21.57 3.87
CA LYS A 130 -0.70 22.99 4.15
C LYS A 130 0.77 23.29 4.03
N VAL A 131 1.09 24.26 3.18
CA VAL A 131 2.41 24.89 3.12
C VAL A 131 2.30 26.27 3.74
N LEU A 132 3.14 26.53 4.73
CA LEU A 132 3.20 27.82 5.45
C LEU A 132 4.29 28.68 4.82
N ASN A 133 3.90 29.88 4.38
CA ASN A 133 4.75 30.85 3.68
C ASN A 133 5.12 30.47 2.21
N ILE A 134 5.99 31.31 1.62
CA ILE A 134 6.23 31.42 0.18
C ILE A 134 7.09 30.26 -0.35
N ILE A 135 7.78 29.51 0.51
CA ILE A 135 8.70 28.43 0.12
C ILE A 135 8.44 27.21 0.98
N GLY A 136 8.06 26.12 0.33
CA GLY A 136 7.84 24.83 0.97
C GLY A 136 7.13 23.85 0.03
N SER A 137 7.09 22.59 0.40
CA SER A 137 6.40 21.59 -0.39
C SER A 137 5.89 20.43 0.44
N VAL A 138 4.77 19.90 0.00
CA VAL A 138 4.23 18.59 0.31
C VAL A 138 4.11 17.83 -1.01
N THR A 139 4.72 16.66 -1.12
CA THR A 139 4.61 15.81 -2.31
C THR A 139 4.36 14.38 -1.88
N VAL A 140 3.39 13.74 -2.51
CA VAL A 140 3.16 12.30 -2.39
C VAL A 140 3.33 11.70 -3.78
N GLN A 141 4.27 10.79 -3.91
CA GLN A 141 4.52 10.03 -5.14
C GLN A 141 4.17 8.57 -4.91
N GLU A 142 3.40 7.98 -5.82
CA GLU A 142 3.15 6.56 -5.85
C GLU A 142 3.79 5.95 -7.09
N ARG A 143 4.51 4.86 -6.87
CA ARG A 143 5.04 4.03 -7.94
C ARG A 143 4.51 2.62 -7.76
N THR A 144 3.68 2.19 -8.68
CA THR A 144 3.17 0.82 -8.73
C THR A 144 3.83 0.07 -9.88
N THR A 145 4.46 -1.05 -9.56
CA THR A 145 5.16 -1.90 -10.52
C THR A 145 4.47 -3.24 -10.65
N MET A 146 4.46 -3.76 -11.86
CA MET A 146 4.06 -5.12 -12.23
C MET A 146 5.18 -5.75 -13.03
N THR A 147 5.03 -7.02 -13.40
CA THR A 147 6.02 -7.75 -14.19
C THR A 147 6.32 -7.06 -15.54
N SER A 148 5.36 -6.37 -16.13
CA SER A 148 5.44 -5.82 -17.50
C SER A 148 5.13 -4.33 -17.62
N ALA A 149 4.71 -3.65 -16.55
CA ALA A 149 4.33 -2.24 -16.58
C ALA A 149 4.65 -1.52 -15.27
N THR A 150 4.76 -0.20 -15.34
CA THR A 150 4.93 0.68 -14.18
C THR A 150 3.98 1.86 -14.31
N GLY A 151 3.18 2.13 -13.29
CA GLY A 151 2.42 3.34 -13.12
C GLY A 151 3.13 4.27 -12.13
N THR A 152 3.18 5.55 -12.44
CA THR A 152 3.68 6.57 -11.51
C THR A 152 2.65 7.68 -11.40
N LEU A 153 2.30 8.02 -10.17
CA LEU A 153 1.35 9.08 -9.82
C LEU A 153 2.04 10.08 -8.90
N GLU A 154 1.65 11.34 -9.01
CA GLU A 154 2.18 12.39 -8.16
C GLU A 154 1.10 13.42 -7.83
N VAL A 155 0.92 13.70 -6.55
CA VAL A 155 0.10 14.80 -6.03
C VAL A 155 0.95 15.70 -5.15
N TYR A 156 0.66 16.99 -5.15
CA TYR A 156 1.49 17.95 -4.43
C TYR A 156 0.75 19.23 -4.04
N ASP A 157 1.30 19.88 -3.02
CA ASP A 157 1.03 21.25 -2.62
C ASP A 157 2.40 21.92 -2.43
N THR A 158 2.79 22.78 -3.36
CA THR A 158 4.14 23.38 -3.39
C THR A 158 4.04 24.88 -3.57
N CYS A 159 4.87 25.61 -2.86
CA CYS A 159 5.01 27.05 -2.99
C CYS A 159 6.49 27.41 -3.22
N GLU A 160 6.81 27.98 -4.40
CA GLU A 160 8.09 28.58 -4.78
C GLU A 160 7.76 29.84 -5.55
N GLU A 161 7.61 30.99 -4.97
CA GLU A 161 7.10 32.24 -5.57
C GLU A 161 5.61 32.16 -5.97
N VAL A 162 5.19 31.08 -6.61
CA VAL A 162 3.79 30.77 -6.97
C VAL A 162 3.40 29.42 -6.38
N CYS A 163 2.30 29.38 -5.62
CA CYS A 163 1.77 28.14 -5.09
C CYS A 163 1.06 27.34 -6.18
N ARG A 164 1.32 26.03 -6.21
CA ARG A 164 0.69 25.06 -7.12
C ARG A 164 0.18 23.88 -6.31
N ILE A 165 -1.02 23.44 -6.63
CA ILE A 165 -1.66 22.30 -5.99
C ILE A 165 -2.15 21.32 -7.09
N LYS A 166 -1.78 20.06 -6.94
CA LYS A 166 -2.35 18.94 -7.67
C LYS A 166 -2.93 17.96 -6.66
N GLN A 167 -4.24 17.93 -6.51
CA GLN A 167 -4.92 17.15 -5.47
C GLN A 167 -5.16 15.70 -5.86
N SER A 168 -5.24 15.39 -7.15
CA SER A 168 -5.49 14.03 -7.64
C SER A 168 -4.67 13.72 -8.88
N ASP A 169 -4.26 12.48 -9.02
CA ASP A 169 -3.61 11.92 -10.21
C ASP A 169 -4.10 10.51 -10.48
N SER A 170 -4.14 10.11 -11.75
CA SER A 170 -4.56 8.76 -12.11
C SER A 170 -3.83 8.22 -13.33
N VAL A 171 -3.63 6.89 -13.36
CA VAL A 171 -3.03 6.19 -14.50
C VAL A 171 -3.66 4.82 -14.69
N SER A 172 -3.95 4.45 -15.92
CA SER A 172 -4.41 3.10 -16.28
C SER A 172 -3.21 2.19 -16.53
N ILE A 173 -3.25 0.98 -15.98
CA ILE A 173 -2.22 -0.05 -16.17
C ILE A 173 -2.84 -1.38 -16.62
N THR A 174 -2.13 -2.08 -17.52
CA THR A 174 -2.52 -3.38 -18.08
C THR A 174 -1.29 -4.24 -18.34
N PRO A 175 -1.37 -5.57 -18.24
CA PRO A 175 -2.35 -6.42 -17.56
C PRO A 175 -2.12 -6.43 -16.04
N ILE A 176 -3.12 -6.87 -15.25
CA ILE A 176 -2.99 -6.95 -13.80
C ILE A 176 -2.77 -8.40 -13.36
N GLN A 177 -1.75 -8.62 -12.56
CA GLN A 177 -1.59 -9.85 -11.77
C GLN A 177 -1.33 -9.53 -10.30
N THR A 178 -0.24 -8.85 -10.03
CA THR A 178 0.18 -8.43 -8.69
C THR A 178 0.74 -7.04 -8.81
N LEU A 179 0.29 -6.15 -7.95
CA LEU A 179 0.73 -4.77 -7.88
C LEU A 179 1.68 -4.60 -6.70
N GLN A 180 2.93 -4.20 -6.97
CA GLN A 180 3.87 -3.81 -5.93
C GLN A 180 3.88 -2.29 -5.87
N THR A 181 3.35 -1.74 -4.80
CA THR A 181 3.21 -0.29 -4.61
C THR A 181 4.25 0.24 -3.64
N THR A 182 4.83 1.37 -4.00
CA THR A 182 5.72 2.16 -3.14
C THR A 182 5.23 3.60 -3.15
N ILE A 183 4.91 4.14 -1.99
CA ILE A 183 4.47 5.52 -1.81
C ILE A 183 5.57 6.27 -1.06
N THR A 184 5.98 7.39 -1.60
CA THR A 184 6.95 8.31 -0.99
C THR A 184 6.23 9.60 -0.61
N VAL A 185 6.16 9.88 0.68
CA VAL A 185 5.68 11.15 1.24
C VAL A 185 6.89 12.02 1.52
N SER A 186 6.95 13.21 0.93
CA SER A 186 8.06 14.15 1.10
C SER A 186 7.53 15.51 1.53
N LEU A 187 8.07 16.05 2.61
CA LEU A 187 7.77 17.39 3.09
C LEU A 187 9.05 18.23 3.16
N SER A 188 8.96 19.46 2.69
CA SER A 188 10.00 20.47 2.86
C SER A 188 9.39 21.73 3.47
N GLY A 189 9.89 22.13 4.62
CA GLY A 189 9.35 23.26 5.39
C GLY A 189 9.74 24.62 4.84
N GLY A 190 10.75 24.71 3.96
CA GLY A 190 11.19 25.98 3.41
C GLY A 190 11.37 27.04 4.50
N ASN A 191 10.76 28.20 4.33
CA ASN A 191 10.85 29.31 5.30
C ASN A 191 9.75 29.30 6.37
N GLY A 192 8.75 28.41 6.29
CA GLY A 192 7.58 28.49 7.18
C GLY A 192 7.11 27.15 7.77
N GLY A 193 7.41 26.05 7.13
CA GLY A 193 6.94 24.73 7.50
C GLY A 193 5.94 24.16 6.51
N ALA A 194 5.75 22.84 6.55
CA ALA A 194 4.79 22.10 5.74
C ALA A 194 4.10 21.01 6.56
N SER A 195 2.86 20.66 6.23
CA SER A 195 2.13 19.60 6.89
C SER A 195 1.21 18.86 5.91
N LEU A 196 1.00 17.57 6.17
CA LEU A 196 0.05 16.70 5.49
C LEU A 196 -0.71 15.90 6.54
N SER A 197 -2.02 15.82 6.43
CA SER A 197 -2.84 15.03 7.34
C SER A 197 -3.22 13.65 6.78
N SER A 198 -3.38 13.54 5.46
CA SER A 198 -3.78 12.27 4.82
C SER A 198 -3.52 12.27 3.32
N PHE A 199 -3.46 11.07 2.76
CA PHE A 199 -3.56 10.77 1.33
C PHE A 199 -4.24 9.43 1.13
N ALA A 200 -4.81 9.20 -0.05
CA ALA A 200 -5.45 7.94 -0.41
C ALA A 200 -4.82 7.37 -1.68
N SER A 201 -4.68 6.05 -1.73
CA SER A 201 -4.22 5.27 -2.87
C SER A 201 -5.27 4.21 -3.18
N ASP A 202 -5.85 4.26 -4.38
CA ASP A 202 -7.01 3.49 -4.78
C ASP A 202 -6.74 2.70 -6.06
N TYR A 203 -7.39 1.54 -6.19
CA TYR A 203 -7.23 0.62 -7.31
C TYR A 203 -8.59 0.25 -7.89
N ALA A 204 -8.96 0.86 -9.01
CA ALA A 204 -10.09 0.43 -9.80
C ALA A 204 -9.73 -0.83 -10.60
N ILE A 205 -10.13 -1.98 -10.12
CA ILE A 205 -9.90 -3.27 -10.78
C ILE A 205 -11.17 -3.65 -11.53
N GLY A 206 -11.15 -3.62 -12.86
CA GLY A 206 -12.33 -3.93 -13.66
C GLY A 206 -12.02 -4.57 -15.02
N PRO A 207 -13.04 -5.16 -15.68
CA PRO A 207 -12.92 -5.42 -17.10
C PRO A 207 -12.76 -4.11 -17.85
N GLN A 208 -11.89 -4.06 -18.86
CA GLN A 208 -11.84 -2.90 -19.77
C GLN A 208 -13.22 -2.72 -20.41
N PRO A 209 -13.76 -1.50 -20.50
CA PRO A 209 -14.86 -1.24 -21.41
C PRO A 209 -14.39 -1.55 -22.84
N GLU A 210 -15.16 -2.36 -23.55
CA GLU A 210 -14.99 -2.63 -24.98
C GLU A 210 -15.12 -1.36 -25.80
#